data_d67f25b16e660062535f7a0ac9d536c8
#
_entry.id   d67f25b16e660062535f7a0ac9d536c8
#
_cell.length_a   1.000
_cell.length_b   1.000
_cell.length_c   1.000
_cell.angle_alpha   90.00
_cell.angle_beta   90.00
_cell.angle_gamma   90.00
#
_symmetry.space_group_name_H-M   'P 1'
#
loop_
_entity.id
_entity.type
_entity.pdbx_description
1 polymer ?
#
loop_
_entity_poly.entity_id
_entity_poly.type
_entity_poly.pdbx_seq_one_letter_code
_entity_poly.pdbx_strand_id
1 'polypeptide(L)'
;CHNLFVGVGFFILCCTMFTACVNHISEEEGEIINNGDIPLKFVADIHEIMNTRVVNNSFGEKDEVGLFALAGTTTMQEERYADNLHFVRSSTGEFVSDESVYYPDDGVTLNLISYYPYQKGGVAMGESSMLVAVATTQDKPDDYSHSDFLVASKKEVLASKEAVALTYNHQFFRMKIVLVPGEGENIEEILSVKPTLSVSGFYTKTIYDFQKKTF
;
A
#
# COMPACT_ATOMS: atom_id res chain seq x y z
N CYS A 1 74.90 43.00 58.97
CA CYS A 1 74.00 42.88 60.06
C CYS A 1 72.57 43.25 59.63
N HIS A 2 71.78 42.53 59.01
CA HIS A 2 70.30 42.63 59.04
C HIS A 2 69.72 41.36 58.46
N ASN A 3 69.10 40.62 59.31
CA ASN A 3 68.31 39.46 58.97
C ASN A 3 66.96 39.94 58.44
N LEU A 4 66.63 39.53 57.25
CA LEU A 4 65.30 39.70 56.70
C LEU A 4 64.57 38.40 56.75
N PHE A 5 63.60 38.31 57.65
CA PHE A 5 62.64 37.18 57.71
C PHE A 5 61.57 37.38 56.65
N VAL A 6 61.52 36.47 55.73
CA VAL A 6 60.41 36.37 54.74
C VAL A 6 59.37 35.36 55.28
N GLY A 7 58.27 35.89 55.76
CA GLY A 7 57.10 35.05 56.13
C GLY A 7 56.36 34.56 54.92
N VAL A 8 56.31 33.24 54.72
CA VAL A 8 55.49 32.59 53.71
C VAL A 8 54.08 32.40 54.29
N GLY A 9 53.17 33.26 53.88
CA GLY A 9 51.76 33.13 54.20
C GLY A 9 51.13 31.99 53.35
N PHE A 10 50.77 30.94 54.09
CA PHE A 10 50.01 29.82 53.47
C PHE A 10 48.53 30.20 53.31
N PHE A 11 48.15 30.56 52.15
CA PHE A 11 46.74 30.84 51.82
C PHE A 11 46.01 29.51 51.51
N ILE A 12 45.27 29.00 52.50
CA ILE A 12 44.37 27.84 52.29
C ILE A 12 43.15 28.36 51.60
N LEU A 13 43.10 28.13 50.30
CA LEU A 13 41.90 28.35 49.49
C LEU A 13 40.93 27.20 49.72
N CYS A 14 39.92 27.46 50.56
CA CYS A 14 38.83 26.51 50.79
C CYS A 14 37.94 26.49 49.56
N CYS A 15 38.18 25.53 48.63
CA CYS A 15 37.25 25.22 47.55
C CYS A 15 36.00 24.53 48.11
N THR A 16 34.95 25.28 48.39
CA THR A 16 33.62 24.73 48.59
C THR A 16 33.13 24.17 47.26
N MET A 17 33.18 22.87 47.13
CA MET A 17 32.54 22.17 46.04
C MET A 17 31.01 22.28 46.21
N PHE A 18 30.39 23.20 45.48
CA PHE A 18 28.97 23.13 45.23
C PHE A 18 28.70 21.91 44.33
N THR A 19 28.29 20.81 44.94
CA THR A 19 27.64 19.72 44.20
C THR A 19 26.30 20.27 43.76
N ALA A 20 26.25 20.88 42.55
CA ALA A 20 25.04 21.06 41.84
C ALA A 20 24.54 19.65 41.52
N CYS A 21 23.45 19.21 42.16
CA CYS A 21 22.63 18.13 41.63
C CYS A 21 22.10 18.60 40.30
N VAL A 22 22.79 18.28 39.24
CA VAL A 22 22.20 18.26 37.90
C VAL A 22 21.19 17.12 37.95
N ASN A 23 19.90 17.48 38.06
CA ASN A 23 18.87 16.56 37.69
C ASN A 23 19.21 16.16 36.24
N HIS A 24 19.71 14.97 36.09
CA HIS A 24 19.74 14.29 34.83
C HIS A 24 18.25 14.13 34.43
N ILE A 25 17.71 15.14 33.76
CA ILE A 25 16.61 14.89 32.84
C ILE A 25 17.26 13.91 31.86
N SER A 26 16.93 12.65 31.97
CA SER A 26 17.12 11.71 30.89
C SER A 26 16.31 12.32 29.75
N GLU A 27 16.97 13.14 28.91
CA GLU A 27 16.56 13.23 27.52
C GLU A 27 16.57 11.78 27.10
N GLU A 28 15.39 11.19 26.96
CA GLU A 28 15.23 10.03 26.11
C GLU A 28 15.86 10.50 24.80
N GLU A 29 17.08 10.07 24.55
CA GLU A 29 17.66 10.13 23.22
C GLU A 29 16.63 9.39 22.38
N GLY A 30 15.75 10.15 21.71
CA GLY A 30 14.81 9.59 20.78
C GLY A 30 15.65 8.75 19.84
N GLU A 31 15.44 7.45 19.86
CA GLU A 31 16.11 6.50 18.96
C GLU A 31 16.07 7.15 17.59
N ILE A 32 17.23 7.54 17.04
CA ILE A 32 17.32 8.09 15.68
C ILE A 32 16.91 6.92 14.79
N ILE A 33 15.63 6.86 14.45
CA ILE A 33 15.10 5.86 13.56
C ILE A 33 15.62 6.22 12.17
N ASN A 34 16.60 5.46 11.71
CA ASN A 34 17.00 5.52 10.32
C ASN A 34 15.83 4.97 9.47
N ASN A 35 15.12 5.86 8.79
CA ASN A 35 13.94 5.49 8.01
C ASN A 35 14.25 4.43 6.94
N GLY A 36 15.47 4.44 6.37
CA GLY A 36 15.94 3.44 5.43
C GLY A 36 16.01 2.01 5.98
N ASP A 37 15.93 1.84 7.30
CA ASP A 37 15.86 0.53 7.94
C ASP A 37 14.41 0.06 8.20
N ILE A 38 13.42 0.92 7.97
CA ILE A 38 12.00 0.59 8.16
C ILE A 38 11.41 0.05 6.86
N PRO A 39 11.05 -1.24 6.79
CA PRO A 39 10.41 -1.79 5.59
C PRO A 39 8.98 -1.25 5.43
N LEU A 40 8.62 -0.91 4.20
CA LEU A 40 7.25 -0.58 3.85
C LEU A 40 6.38 -1.85 3.91
N LYS A 41 5.36 -1.82 4.74
CA LYS A 41 4.34 -2.88 4.86
C LYS A 41 2.97 -2.28 4.63
N PHE A 42 2.05 -3.06 4.09
CA PHE A 42 0.67 -2.63 3.99
C PHE A 42 -0.33 -3.76 4.24
N VAL A 43 -1.51 -3.37 4.64
CA VAL A 43 -2.71 -4.21 4.71
C VAL A 43 -3.73 -3.67 3.72
N ALA A 44 -4.52 -4.54 3.14
CA ALA A 44 -5.44 -4.19 2.08
C ALA A 44 -6.86 -4.62 2.43
N ASP A 45 -7.78 -3.66 2.27
CA ASP A 45 -9.22 -3.86 2.32
C ASP A 45 -9.85 -3.42 1.01
N ILE A 46 -10.96 -4.03 0.64
CA ILE A 46 -11.76 -3.64 -0.53
C ILE A 46 -12.96 -2.84 -0.03
N HIS A 47 -13.15 -1.66 -0.62
CA HIS A 47 -14.30 -0.80 -0.28
C HIS A 47 -15.61 -1.50 -0.61
N GLU A 48 -16.47 -1.70 0.39
CA GLU A 48 -17.79 -2.26 0.21
C GLU A 48 -18.70 -1.27 -0.50
N ILE A 49 -19.17 -1.62 -1.68
CA ILE A 49 -20.29 -0.91 -2.30
C ILE A 49 -21.57 -1.39 -1.59
N MET A 50 -22.11 -0.56 -0.69
CA MET A 50 -23.38 -0.83 -0.02
C MET A 50 -24.47 -1.08 -1.07
N ASN A 51 -24.99 -2.30 -1.12
CA ASN A 51 -26.14 -2.85 -1.85
C ASN A 51 -25.87 -4.03 -2.78
N THR A 52 -24.71 -4.66 -2.77
CA THR A 52 -24.59 -5.97 -3.40
C THR A 52 -24.39 -7.02 -2.30
N ARG A 53 -25.34 -7.97 -2.17
CA ARG A 53 -25.13 -9.22 -1.43
C ARG A 53 -24.08 -10.04 -2.18
N VAL A 54 -22.83 -9.60 -2.12
CA VAL A 54 -21.73 -10.30 -2.72
C VAL A 54 -20.87 -10.89 -1.63
N VAL A 55 -20.83 -12.18 -1.61
CA VAL A 55 -19.87 -12.98 -0.88
C VAL A 55 -18.49 -12.62 -1.43
N ASN A 56 -17.58 -12.17 -0.55
CA ASN A 56 -16.17 -11.88 -0.74
C ASN A 56 -15.80 -10.49 -1.31
N ASN A 57 -15.98 -9.45 -0.49
CA ASN A 57 -15.26 -8.17 -0.64
C ASN A 57 -13.87 -8.24 0.05
N SER A 58 -13.17 -9.33 -0.10
CA SER A 58 -11.83 -9.49 0.48
C SER A 58 -10.93 -10.22 -0.50
N PHE A 59 -9.66 -9.85 -0.49
CA PHE A 59 -8.66 -10.58 -1.25
C PHE A 59 -8.55 -12.04 -0.78
N GLY A 60 -8.41 -12.95 -1.74
CA GLY A 60 -8.14 -14.35 -1.50
C GLY A 60 -6.65 -14.62 -1.21
N GLU A 61 -6.33 -15.82 -0.71
CA GLU A 61 -4.95 -16.30 -0.68
C GLU A 61 -4.40 -16.37 -2.10
N LYS A 62 -3.15 -15.91 -2.29
CA LYS A 62 -2.44 -15.81 -3.57
C LYS A 62 -2.95 -14.73 -4.53
N ASP A 63 -3.87 -13.87 -4.09
CA ASP A 63 -4.14 -12.66 -4.87
C ASP A 63 -2.88 -11.80 -4.99
N GLU A 64 -2.65 -11.27 -6.18
CA GLU A 64 -1.44 -10.55 -6.55
C GLU A 64 -1.76 -9.09 -6.86
N VAL A 65 -1.01 -8.17 -6.25
CA VAL A 65 -1.17 -6.73 -6.47
C VAL A 65 0.14 -6.08 -6.91
N GLY A 66 0.05 -5.03 -7.70
CA GLY A 66 1.17 -4.18 -8.05
C GLY A 66 1.21 -2.93 -7.16
N LEU A 67 2.40 -2.49 -6.77
CA LEU A 67 2.61 -1.29 -5.97
C LEU A 67 3.61 -0.35 -6.63
N PHE A 68 3.23 0.91 -6.75
CA PHE A 68 4.11 2.02 -7.07
C PHE A 68 4.28 2.90 -5.83
N ALA A 69 5.52 3.33 -5.56
CA ALA A 69 5.80 4.33 -4.55
C ALA A 69 6.50 5.54 -5.19
N LEU A 70 6.01 6.74 -4.89
CA LEU A 70 6.53 8.00 -5.41
C LEU A 70 7.06 8.80 -4.22
N ALA A 71 8.35 9.12 -4.20
CA ALA A 71 8.99 9.86 -3.11
C ALA A 71 8.90 11.36 -3.36
N GLY A 72 8.26 12.10 -2.46
CA GLY A 72 8.15 13.56 -2.52
C GLY A 72 7.38 14.12 -3.74
N THR A 73 6.86 13.27 -4.61
CA THR A 73 6.07 13.67 -5.79
C THR A 73 4.77 12.87 -5.88
N THR A 74 3.81 13.38 -6.62
CA THR A 74 2.58 12.65 -6.97
C THR A 74 2.52 12.31 -8.46
N THR A 75 3.59 12.57 -9.20
CA THR A 75 3.64 12.45 -10.66
C THR A 75 4.18 11.09 -11.06
N MET A 76 3.32 10.25 -11.65
CA MET A 76 3.65 8.88 -12.08
C MET A 76 4.67 8.82 -13.23
N GLN A 77 4.77 9.89 -14.02
CA GLN A 77 5.68 9.97 -15.16
C GLN A 77 7.13 10.27 -14.76
N GLU A 78 7.35 10.76 -13.55
CA GLU A 78 8.68 10.97 -13.01
C GLU A 78 9.32 9.66 -12.53
N GLU A 79 10.56 9.72 -12.08
CA GLU A 79 11.23 8.58 -11.48
C GLU A 79 10.44 8.08 -10.28
N ARG A 80 10.13 6.78 -10.27
CA ARG A 80 9.39 6.14 -9.20
C ARG A 80 10.37 5.56 -8.19
N TYR A 81 10.13 5.83 -6.93
CA TYR A 81 10.92 5.27 -5.82
C TYR A 81 10.82 3.74 -5.77
N ALA A 82 9.62 3.23 -6.03
CA ALA A 82 9.39 1.81 -6.29
C ALA A 82 8.47 1.67 -7.49
N ASP A 83 8.85 0.82 -8.44
CA ASP A 83 8.16 0.66 -9.71
C ASP A 83 7.57 -0.74 -9.83
N ASN A 84 6.24 -0.81 -9.86
CA ASN A 84 5.46 -2.03 -10.10
C ASN A 84 5.90 -3.24 -9.26
N LEU A 85 6.15 -3.03 -7.98
CA LEU A 85 6.51 -4.12 -7.09
C LEU A 85 5.38 -5.14 -6.98
N HIS A 86 5.76 -6.40 -7.09
CA HIS A 86 4.84 -7.52 -6.99
C HIS A 86 4.66 -7.95 -5.54
N PHE A 87 3.42 -7.95 -5.08
CA PHE A 87 3.02 -8.44 -3.78
C PHE A 87 2.00 -9.55 -3.92
N VAL A 88 2.16 -10.59 -3.11
CA VAL A 88 1.27 -11.75 -3.08
C VAL A 88 0.64 -11.86 -1.70
N ARG A 89 -0.66 -12.07 -1.63
CA ARG A 89 -1.35 -12.27 -0.35
C ARG A 89 -1.05 -13.66 0.21
N SER A 90 -0.49 -13.67 1.41
CA SER A 90 -0.17 -14.90 2.14
C SER A 90 -1.41 -15.53 2.79
N SER A 91 -1.28 -16.76 3.28
CA SER A 91 -2.32 -17.43 4.06
C SER A 91 -2.64 -16.74 5.40
N THR A 92 -1.72 -15.92 5.92
CA THR A 92 -1.94 -15.07 7.11
C THR A 92 -2.69 -13.78 6.81
N GLY A 93 -2.92 -13.47 5.52
CA GLY A 93 -3.63 -12.27 5.07
C GLY A 93 -2.74 -11.07 4.79
N GLU A 94 -1.45 -11.18 5.05
CA GLU A 94 -0.46 -10.14 4.75
C GLU A 94 -0.05 -10.18 3.28
N PHE A 95 0.24 -9.02 2.71
CA PHE A 95 0.85 -8.92 1.40
C PHE A 95 2.38 -8.93 1.56
N VAL A 96 3.01 -9.89 0.90
CA VAL A 96 4.48 -10.10 0.93
C VAL A 96 5.06 -9.97 -0.47
N SER A 97 6.25 -9.42 -0.57
CA SER A 97 7.01 -9.30 -1.80
C SER A 97 8.39 -9.94 -1.63
N ASP A 98 8.93 -10.47 -2.72
CA ASP A 98 10.32 -10.94 -2.75
C ASP A 98 11.31 -9.76 -2.71
N GLU A 99 10.87 -8.57 -3.09
CA GLU A 99 11.63 -7.33 -3.04
C GLU A 99 11.16 -6.47 -1.87
N SER A 100 12.09 -6.16 -0.95
CA SER A 100 11.81 -5.26 0.17
C SER A 100 12.00 -3.82 -0.26
N VAL A 101 11.00 -2.99 0.02
CA VAL A 101 11.08 -1.53 -0.08
C VAL A 101 11.13 -0.93 1.30
N TYR A 102 12.01 0.00 1.49
CA TYR A 102 12.18 0.73 2.75
C TYR A 102 11.71 2.18 2.57
N TYR A 103 11.43 2.85 3.67
CA TYR A 103 11.13 4.28 3.60
C TYR A 103 12.40 5.09 3.32
N PRO A 104 12.31 6.24 2.62
CA PRO A 104 13.44 7.15 2.44
C PRO A 104 14.02 7.65 3.76
N ASP A 105 15.35 7.82 3.84
CA ASP A 105 16.07 8.23 5.05
C ASP A 105 15.84 9.68 5.49
N ASP A 106 15.50 10.55 4.55
CA ASP A 106 15.46 12.01 4.71
C ASP A 106 14.11 12.56 5.17
N GLY A 107 13.20 11.69 5.61
CA GLY A 107 11.85 12.08 6.03
C GLY A 107 10.91 12.46 4.90
N VAL A 108 11.30 12.18 3.65
CA VAL A 108 10.43 12.34 2.49
C VAL A 108 9.26 11.36 2.60
N THR A 109 8.05 11.87 2.36
CA THR A 109 6.84 11.05 2.35
C THR A 109 6.73 10.24 1.08
N LEU A 110 6.09 9.08 1.17
CA LEU A 110 5.73 8.27 0.02
C LEU A 110 4.27 8.48 -0.37
N ASN A 111 4.03 8.62 -1.67
CA ASN A 111 2.71 8.52 -2.25
C ASN A 111 2.58 7.13 -2.87
N LEU A 112 1.65 6.33 -2.35
CA LEU A 112 1.46 4.94 -2.74
C LEU A 112 0.29 4.83 -3.71
N ILE A 113 0.48 4.04 -4.76
CA ILE A 113 -0.56 3.63 -5.70
C ILE A 113 -0.45 2.13 -5.86
N SER A 114 -1.53 1.41 -5.60
CA SER A 114 -1.56 -0.04 -5.76
C SER A 114 -2.77 -0.47 -6.57
N TYR A 115 -2.65 -1.59 -7.28
CA TYR A 115 -3.70 -2.08 -8.16
C TYR A 115 -3.76 -3.62 -8.21
N TYR A 116 -4.93 -4.13 -8.54
CA TYR A 116 -5.23 -5.54 -8.71
C TYR A 116 -6.00 -5.75 -10.01
N PRO A 117 -5.80 -6.85 -10.74
CA PRO A 117 -4.75 -7.85 -10.53
C PRO A 117 -3.38 -7.36 -11.02
N TYR A 118 -2.31 -7.89 -10.45
CA TYR A 118 -0.93 -7.58 -10.86
C TYR A 118 -0.71 -7.89 -12.34
N GLN A 119 0.01 -7.00 -13.00
CA GLN A 119 0.47 -7.17 -14.39
C GLN A 119 1.97 -6.94 -14.45
N LYS A 120 2.74 -7.94 -14.87
CA LYS A 120 4.19 -7.87 -14.93
C LYS A 120 4.74 -6.69 -15.74
N GLY A 121 4.01 -6.26 -16.77
CA GLY A 121 4.38 -5.10 -17.59
C GLY A 121 4.15 -3.76 -16.91
N GLY A 122 3.25 -3.71 -15.92
CA GLY A 122 2.92 -2.50 -15.18
C GLY A 122 2.61 -1.29 -16.06
N VAL A 123 3.04 -0.13 -15.57
CA VAL A 123 2.99 1.15 -16.30
C VAL A 123 4.38 1.46 -16.82
N ALA A 124 4.55 1.69 -18.10
CA ALA A 124 5.85 2.04 -18.69
C ALA A 124 6.45 3.29 -18.02
N MET A 125 7.79 3.35 -17.96
CA MET A 125 8.48 4.53 -17.43
C MET A 125 8.15 5.76 -18.28
N GLY A 126 7.89 6.88 -17.63
CA GLY A 126 7.45 8.13 -18.31
C GLY A 126 5.95 8.20 -18.61
N GLU A 127 5.21 7.12 -18.33
CA GLU A 127 3.76 7.05 -18.53
C GLU A 127 3.01 7.01 -17.20
N SER A 128 1.70 7.21 -17.25
CA SER A 128 0.79 7.05 -16.11
C SER A 128 -0.34 6.08 -16.38
N SER A 129 -0.34 5.44 -17.53
CA SER A 129 -1.47 4.66 -18.02
C SER A 129 -1.10 3.21 -18.27
N MET A 130 -2.06 2.32 -18.03
CA MET A 130 -1.92 0.88 -18.25
C MET A 130 -3.14 0.34 -18.99
N LEU A 131 -2.89 -0.63 -19.89
CA LEU A 131 -3.96 -1.40 -20.52
C LEU A 131 -4.57 -2.34 -19.48
N VAL A 132 -5.89 -2.27 -19.29
CA VAL A 132 -6.65 -3.17 -18.43
C VAL A 132 -7.70 -3.90 -19.25
N ALA A 133 -7.98 -5.13 -18.87
CA ALA A 133 -8.90 -5.98 -19.62
C ALA A 133 -9.74 -6.85 -18.68
N VAL A 134 -10.92 -7.19 -19.13
CA VAL A 134 -11.75 -8.23 -18.54
C VAL A 134 -11.70 -9.49 -19.42
N ALA A 135 -11.81 -10.65 -18.82
CA ALA A 135 -11.92 -11.90 -19.56
C ALA A 135 -13.18 -11.90 -20.43
N THR A 136 -13.02 -12.29 -21.67
CA THR A 136 -14.15 -12.40 -22.62
C THR A 136 -15.09 -13.55 -22.28
N THR A 137 -14.59 -14.54 -21.55
CA THR A 137 -15.34 -15.66 -20.98
C THR A 137 -15.14 -15.63 -19.48
N GLN A 138 -16.23 -15.61 -18.71
CA GLN A 138 -16.22 -15.52 -17.25
C GLN A 138 -17.05 -16.66 -16.64
N ASP A 139 -16.82 -17.86 -17.13
CA ASP A 139 -17.53 -19.08 -16.71
C ASP A 139 -16.83 -19.79 -15.51
N LYS A 140 -15.63 -19.35 -15.16
CA LYS A 140 -14.88 -19.83 -14.01
C LYS A 140 -14.69 -18.73 -12.97
N PRO A 141 -14.62 -19.10 -11.69
CA PRO A 141 -14.38 -18.13 -10.60
C PRO A 141 -13.13 -17.28 -10.84
N ASP A 142 -12.02 -17.88 -11.30
CA ASP A 142 -10.76 -17.17 -11.54
C ASP A 142 -10.85 -16.14 -12.66
N ASP A 143 -11.55 -16.47 -13.78
CA ASP A 143 -11.76 -15.55 -14.89
C ASP A 143 -12.56 -14.32 -14.45
N TYR A 144 -13.52 -14.53 -13.55
CA TYR A 144 -14.33 -13.46 -12.97
C TYR A 144 -13.51 -12.60 -12.00
N SER A 145 -12.76 -13.21 -11.07
CA SER A 145 -11.96 -12.46 -10.09
C SER A 145 -10.86 -11.64 -10.75
N HIS A 146 -10.13 -12.21 -11.72
CA HIS A 146 -9.10 -11.47 -12.46
C HIS A 146 -9.66 -10.41 -13.43
N SER A 147 -10.97 -10.39 -13.65
CA SER A 147 -11.64 -9.33 -14.42
C SER A 147 -12.05 -8.13 -13.55
N ASP A 148 -11.84 -8.19 -12.26
CA ASP A 148 -12.15 -7.09 -11.34
C ASP A 148 -10.92 -6.19 -11.16
N PHE A 149 -10.96 -5.02 -11.77
CA PHE A 149 -9.87 -4.08 -11.67
C PHE A 149 -10.06 -3.15 -10.46
N LEU A 150 -9.15 -3.26 -9.49
CA LEU A 150 -9.18 -2.51 -8.24
C LEU A 150 -7.98 -1.55 -8.15
N VAL A 151 -8.18 -0.37 -7.59
CA VAL A 151 -7.11 0.61 -7.34
C VAL A 151 -7.23 1.18 -5.94
N ALA A 152 -6.08 1.26 -5.27
CA ALA A 152 -5.90 1.97 -4.01
C ALA A 152 -4.85 3.07 -4.15
N SER A 153 -4.99 4.16 -3.40
CA SER A 153 -3.94 5.17 -3.31
C SER A 153 -3.93 5.82 -1.93
N LYS A 154 -2.73 6.11 -1.43
CA LYS A 154 -2.54 6.85 -0.18
C LYS A 154 -1.41 7.84 -0.34
N LYS A 155 -1.67 9.10 0.00
CA LYS A 155 -0.70 10.20 -0.11
C LYS A 155 -0.01 10.47 1.21
N GLU A 156 1.18 11.08 1.12
CA GLU A 156 1.91 11.63 2.26
C GLU A 156 2.13 10.61 3.38
N VAL A 157 2.48 9.36 3.00
CA VAL A 157 2.77 8.30 3.95
C VAL A 157 4.13 8.55 4.58
N LEU A 158 4.13 8.81 5.89
CA LEU A 158 5.34 8.94 6.69
C LEU A 158 5.91 7.57 7.05
N ALA A 159 7.22 7.51 7.27
CA ALA A 159 7.88 6.32 7.75
C ALA A 159 7.24 5.83 9.05
N SER A 160 6.90 4.54 9.12
CA SER A 160 6.26 3.92 10.26
C SER A 160 6.57 2.43 10.32
N LYS A 161 6.72 1.88 11.52
CA LYS A 161 6.81 0.43 11.74
C LYS A 161 5.44 -0.27 11.55
N GLU A 162 4.35 0.51 11.60
CA GLU A 162 2.99 0.03 11.38
C GLU A 162 2.69 -0.15 9.89
N ALA A 163 1.87 -1.14 9.58
CA ALA A 163 1.43 -1.37 8.21
C ALA A 163 0.50 -0.26 7.70
N VAL A 164 0.72 0.20 6.49
CA VAL A 164 -0.14 1.19 5.83
C VAL A 164 -1.45 0.54 5.43
N ALA A 165 -2.59 1.08 5.86
CA ALA A 165 -3.89 0.63 5.38
C ALA A 165 -4.17 1.20 3.99
N LEU A 166 -4.38 0.32 3.00
CA LEU A 166 -4.78 0.63 1.64
C LEU A 166 -6.21 0.14 1.40
N THR A 167 -7.09 1.04 1.00
CA THR A 167 -8.48 0.71 0.64
C THR A 167 -8.63 0.72 -0.87
N TYR A 168 -8.93 -0.45 -1.44
CA TYR A 168 -9.11 -0.63 -2.87
C TYR A 168 -10.55 -0.33 -3.29
N ASN A 169 -10.69 0.33 -4.41
CA ASN A 169 -11.97 0.66 -5.02
C ASN A 169 -12.10 -0.05 -6.37
N HIS A 170 -13.27 -0.63 -6.60
CA HIS A 170 -13.61 -1.19 -7.91
C HIS A 170 -13.61 -0.09 -8.97
N GLN A 171 -12.96 -0.34 -10.08
CA GLN A 171 -12.93 0.59 -11.22
C GLN A 171 -13.90 0.16 -12.32
N PHE A 172 -14.27 -1.12 -12.36
CA PHE A 172 -15.31 -1.63 -13.25
C PHE A 172 -16.63 -1.82 -12.52
N PHE A 173 -17.71 -1.81 -13.26
CA PHE A 173 -19.03 -2.18 -12.73
C PHE A 173 -19.25 -3.69 -12.83
N ARG A 174 -20.02 -4.22 -11.91
CA ARG A 174 -20.50 -5.61 -11.93
C ARG A 174 -21.93 -5.66 -12.41
N MET A 175 -22.21 -6.55 -13.36
CA MET A 175 -23.57 -6.84 -13.80
C MET A 175 -24.01 -8.21 -13.28
N LYS A 176 -25.13 -8.23 -12.56
CA LYS A 176 -25.78 -9.48 -12.13
C LYS A 176 -27.00 -9.73 -12.99
N ILE A 177 -26.99 -10.83 -13.71
CA ILE A 177 -28.12 -11.27 -14.52
C ILE A 177 -28.77 -12.47 -13.81
N VAL A 178 -30.07 -12.38 -13.58
CA VAL A 178 -30.85 -13.46 -12.95
C VAL A 178 -31.81 -14.03 -14.02
N LEU A 179 -31.58 -15.28 -14.35
CA LEU A 179 -32.52 -16.03 -15.21
C LEU A 179 -33.62 -16.60 -14.35
N VAL A 180 -34.84 -16.36 -14.74
CA VAL A 180 -36.04 -16.93 -14.09
C VAL A 180 -36.77 -17.80 -15.11
N PRO A 181 -37.33 -18.98 -14.70
CA PRO A 181 -38.13 -19.79 -15.58
C PRO A 181 -39.40 -19.05 -15.99
N GLY A 182 -39.87 -19.31 -17.18
CA GLY A 182 -41.20 -18.90 -17.65
C GLY A 182 -42.32 -19.58 -16.85
N GLU A 183 -43.55 -19.13 -17.09
CA GLU A 183 -44.72 -19.75 -16.48
C GLU A 183 -44.88 -21.21 -16.95
N GLY A 184 -44.90 -22.15 -15.99
CA GLY A 184 -44.97 -23.57 -16.26
C GLY A 184 -43.65 -24.26 -16.57
N GLU A 185 -42.53 -23.52 -16.61
CA GLU A 185 -41.18 -24.07 -16.85
C GLU A 185 -40.52 -24.50 -15.56
N ASN A 186 -39.73 -25.59 -15.64
CA ASN A 186 -38.95 -26.07 -14.49
C ASN A 186 -37.49 -25.59 -14.59
N ILE A 187 -37.00 -24.93 -13.57
CA ILE A 187 -35.62 -24.44 -13.52
C ILE A 187 -34.58 -25.57 -13.66
N GLU A 188 -34.88 -26.78 -13.16
CA GLU A 188 -33.99 -27.93 -13.25
C GLU A 188 -33.84 -28.40 -14.72
N GLU A 189 -34.93 -28.36 -15.50
CA GLU A 189 -34.88 -28.69 -16.92
C GLU A 189 -34.06 -27.67 -17.70
N ILE A 190 -34.22 -26.36 -17.41
CA ILE A 190 -33.42 -25.28 -18.00
C ILE A 190 -31.93 -25.47 -17.69
N LEU A 191 -31.60 -25.76 -16.46
CA LEU A 191 -30.20 -25.97 -16.04
C LEU A 191 -29.58 -27.23 -16.64
N SER A 192 -30.41 -28.27 -16.90
CA SER A 192 -29.94 -29.53 -17.50
C SER A 192 -29.35 -29.36 -18.89
N VAL A 193 -29.82 -28.39 -19.66
CA VAL A 193 -29.32 -28.08 -21.01
C VAL A 193 -28.08 -27.15 -20.96
N LYS A 194 -27.57 -26.78 -19.78
CA LYS A 194 -26.38 -25.93 -19.59
C LYS A 194 -26.45 -24.66 -20.45
N PRO A 195 -27.42 -23.79 -20.19
CA PRO A 195 -27.60 -22.59 -21.00
C PRO A 195 -26.37 -21.69 -20.94
N THR A 196 -26.02 -21.06 -22.05
CA THR A 196 -24.96 -20.09 -22.18
C THR A 196 -25.57 -18.71 -22.33
N LEU A 197 -25.11 -17.76 -21.53
CA LEU A 197 -25.47 -16.35 -21.65
C LEU A 197 -24.35 -15.59 -22.36
N SER A 198 -24.66 -14.89 -23.43
CA SER A 198 -23.75 -13.99 -24.12
C SER A 198 -24.22 -12.55 -23.98
N VAL A 199 -23.31 -11.65 -23.64
CA VAL A 199 -23.58 -10.22 -23.60
C VAL A 199 -22.70 -9.54 -24.63
N SER A 200 -23.27 -8.68 -25.46
CA SER A 200 -22.55 -8.00 -26.55
C SER A 200 -22.68 -6.49 -26.42
N GLY A 201 -21.83 -5.75 -27.15
CA GLY A 201 -21.83 -4.28 -27.13
C GLY A 201 -20.98 -3.65 -26.05
N PHE A 202 -20.20 -4.45 -25.32
CA PHE A 202 -19.24 -3.95 -24.33
C PHE A 202 -17.81 -4.05 -24.84
N TYR A 203 -16.98 -3.08 -24.41
CA TYR A 203 -15.54 -3.18 -24.58
C TYR A 203 -14.96 -4.05 -23.49
N THR A 204 -14.06 -4.97 -23.84
CA THR A 204 -13.37 -5.87 -22.92
C THR A 204 -11.96 -5.38 -22.58
N LYS A 205 -11.52 -4.27 -23.18
CA LYS A 205 -10.21 -3.65 -22.96
C LYS A 205 -10.35 -2.15 -22.93
N THR A 206 -9.60 -1.50 -22.04
CA THR A 206 -9.50 -0.04 -21.95
C THR A 206 -8.15 0.36 -21.38
N ILE A 207 -7.84 1.65 -21.36
CA ILE A 207 -6.64 2.20 -20.75
C ILE A 207 -7.07 2.94 -19.47
N TYR A 208 -6.43 2.61 -18.34
CA TYR A 208 -6.62 3.32 -17.09
C TYR A 208 -5.44 4.24 -16.81
N ASP A 209 -5.70 5.51 -16.56
CA ASP A 209 -4.71 6.52 -16.19
C ASP A 209 -4.67 6.69 -14.67
N PHE A 210 -3.60 6.23 -14.01
CA PHE A 210 -3.42 6.29 -12.56
C PHE A 210 -3.25 7.73 -12.05
N GLN A 211 -2.73 8.64 -12.89
CA GLN A 211 -2.56 10.04 -12.53
C GLN A 211 -3.91 10.77 -12.50
N LYS A 212 -4.74 10.54 -13.50
CA LYS A 212 -6.09 11.13 -13.61
C LYS A 212 -7.16 10.34 -12.86
N LYS A 213 -6.88 9.07 -12.53
CA LYS A 213 -7.80 8.11 -11.91
C LYS A 213 -9.08 7.91 -12.74
N THR A 214 -8.90 7.70 -14.03
CA THR A 214 -10.00 7.55 -14.99
C THR A 214 -9.60 6.66 -16.17
N PHE A 215 -10.61 6.22 -16.88
CA PHE A 215 -10.48 5.53 -18.17
C PHE A 215 -10.42 6.51 -19.32
#